data_7acbb50fb86ac66bc5b431b0cd8972f1
#
_entry.id   7acbb50fb86ac66bc5b431b0cd8972f1
#
_cell.length_a   1.000
_cell.length_b   1.000
_cell.length_c   1.000
_cell.angle_alpha   90.00
_cell.angle_beta   90.00
_cell.angle_gamma   90.00
#
_symmetry.space_group_name_H-M   'P 1'
#
loop_
_entity.id
_entity.type
_entity.pdbx_description
1 polymer ?
#
loop_
_entity_poly.entity_id
_entity_poly.type
_entity_poly.pdbx_seq_one_letter_code
_entity_poly.pdbx_strand_id
1 'polypeptide(L)'
;MATEHPITAPDGTRTVVDEYAAQGREDSSAAVLFLPALGVPIGYYTPLFEKAAARGIHIFGLEMRGRPRTSTTDMRKHDWGYATLIEQDIPAAFRQSPLGEVEHLTVVGHSLGGLLALTATGAGILRPERIMTAASGAGHHSTRDGFVARTQRRLVTPWARTITQVWGYFPGDKLGFGDRQPKTMMRDWHREARTGRFIFANTDTDYEEALRHIDVPVLQLSFAGDTLVSPRAVDMLGSRVGPATPEHVHLGTDANAGRPWDHVRWPRQNSDAVLDVMQDWARKHPVATEQS
;
A
#
# COMPACT_ATOMS: atom_id res chain seq x y z
N MET A 1 0.54 -12.39 19.50
CA MET A 1 0.24 -10.95 19.84
C MET A 1 1.28 -10.09 19.16
N ALA A 2 0.91 -8.90 18.70
CA ALA A 2 1.86 -7.97 18.10
C ALA A 2 2.76 -7.33 19.15
N THR A 3 4.02 -7.10 18.80
CA THR A 3 4.93 -6.20 19.52
C THR A 3 4.85 -4.83 18.86
N GLU A 4 4.59 -3.78 19.62
CA GLU A 4 4.49 -2.41 19.11
C GLU A 4 5.83 -1.68 19.24
N HIS A 5 6.29 -1.07 18.14
CA HIS A 5 7.52 -0.25 18.10
C HIS A 5 7.13 1.20 17.77
N PRO A 6 7.09 2.10 18.79
CA PRO A 6 6.86 3.52 18.53
C PRO A 6 8.01 4.12 17.73
N ILE A 7 7.67 4.89 16.70
CA ILE A 7 8.64 5.58 15.85
C ILE A 7 8.28 7.07 15.72
N THR A 8 9.28 7.89 15.41
CA THR A 8 9.12 9.33 15.19
C THR A 8 9.75 9.73 13.86
N ALA A 9 8.92 10.25 12.95
CA ALA A 9 9.40 10.78 11.67
C ALA A 9 10.21 12.08 11.88
N PRO A 10 11.03 12.50 10.88
CA PRO A 10 11.88 13.70 10.99
C PRO A 10 11.12 15.00 11.30
N ASP A 11 9.86 15.10 10.92
CA ASP A 11 9.00 16.25 11.21
C ASP A 11 8.35 16.19 12.61
N GLY A 12 8.74 15.23 13.46
CA GLY A 12 8.20 15.04 14.80
C GLY A 12 6.90 14.23 14.87
N THR A 13 6.37 13.76 13.74
CA THR A 13 5.19 12.89 13.73
C THR A 13 5.51 11.54 14.37
N ARG A 14 4.73 11.18 15.39
CA ARG A 14 4.81 9.87 16.04
C ARG A 14 3.80 8.91 15.43
N THR A 15 4.26 7.69 15.18
CA THR A 15 3.45 6.57 14.70
C THR A 15 4.00 5.26 15.27
N VAL A 16 3.56 4.11 14.77
CA VAL A 16 3.95 2.80 15.29
C VAL A 16 4.17 1.80 14.17
N VAL A 17 5.10 0.88 14.38
CA VAL A 17 5.27 -0.35 13.60
C VAL A 17 4.81 -1.51 14.47
N ASP A 18 3.86 -2.31 13.98
CA ASP A 18 3.43 -3.55 14.62
C ASP A 18 4.23 -4.72 14.08
N GLU A 19 4.87 -5.48 14.95
CA GLU A 19 5.62 -6.68 14.61
C GLU A 19 4.83 -7.93 14.98
N TYR A 20 4.73 -8.87 14.04
CA TYR A 20 4.17 -10.21 14.20
C TYR A 20 5.25 -11.23 13.88
N ALA A 21 5.91 -11.76 14.90
CA ALA A 21 6.98 -12.73 14.75
C ALA A 21 6.48 -14.03 14.10
N ALA A 22 7.27 -14.59 13.20
CA ALA A 22 7.00 -15.87 12.57
C ALA A 22 6.91 -16.98 13.62
N GLN A 23 5.88 -17.83 13.55
CA GLN A 23 5.77 -18.99 14.43
C GLN A 23 6.60 -20.16 13.90
N GLY A 24 7.33 -20.83 14.78
CA GLY A 24 8.11 -22.03 14.43
C GLY A 24 9.40 -21.75 13.64
N ARG A 25 9.83 -20.50 13.53
CA ARG A 25 11.14 -20.12 12.98
C ARG A 25 11.89 -19.26 13.98
N GLU A 26 13.14 -19.61 14.24
CA GLU A 26 14.06 -18.81 15.08
C GLU A 26 14.78 -17.73 14.26
N ASP A 27 14.87 -17.93 12.94
CA ASP A 27 15.52 -17.00 12.02
C ASP A 27 14.58 -15.87 11.61
N SER A 28 14.92 -14.65 11.99
CA SER A 28 14.24 -13.41 11.67
C SER A 28 14.89 -12.61 10.52
N SER A 29 15.88 -13.20 9.82
CA SER A 29 16.61 -12.51 8.75
C SER A 29 15.72 -12.10 7.57
N ALA A 30 14.61 -12.83 7.32
CA ALA A 30 13.64 -12.53 6.29
C ALA A 30 12.32 -12.05 6.88
N ALA A 31 11.83 -10.90 6.41
CA ALA A 31 10.54 -10.36 6.85
C ALA A 31 9.76 -9.64 5.74
N VAL A 32 8.50 -9.40 6.04
CA VAL A 32 7.58 -8.64 5.22
C VAL A 32 7.32 -7.27 5.86
N LEU A 33 7.54 -6.18 5.13
CA LEU A 33 6.94 -4.88 5.45
C LEU A 33 5.58 -4.78 4.78
N PHE A 34 4.53 -4.58 5.56
CA PHE A 34 3.18 -4.34 5.06
C PHE A 34 2.80 -2.86 5.13
N LEU A 35 2.35 -2.31 3.98
CA LEU A 35 1.86 -0.94 3.84
C LEU A 35 0.35 -0.96 3.59
N PRO A 36 -0.47 -0.30 4.44
CA PRO A 36 -1.93 -0.39 4.38
C PRO A 36 -2.55 0.49 3.29
N ALA A 37 -3.84 0.27 3.03
CA ALA A 37 -4.65 1.11 2.15
C ALA A 37 -4.93 2.49 2.76
N LEU A 38 -5.30 3.44 1.89
CA LEU A 38 -5.68 4.80 2.28
C LEU A 38 -6.79 4.78 3.34
N GLY A 39 -6.51 5.36 4.49
CA GLY A 39 -7.49 5.52 5.55
C GLY A 39 -7.74 4.27 6.40
N VAL A 40 -7.10 3.14 6.11
CA VAL A 40 -7.27 1.89 6.84
C VAL A 40 -6.18 1.79 7.93
N PRO A 41 -6.53 1.70 9.22
CA PRO A 41 -5.55 1.54 10.28
C PRO A 41 -4.88 0.17 10.19
N ILE A 42 -3.60 0.07 10.57
CA ILE A 42 -2.84 -1.17 10.45
C ILE A 42 -3.45 -2.32 11.27
N GLY A 43 -4.04 -2.04 12.42
CA GLY A 43 -4.76 -3.02 13.24
C GLY A 43 -5.96 -3.68 12.54
N TYR A 44 -6.45 -3.11 11.43
CA TYR A 44 -7.47 -3.76 10.61
C TYR A 44 -6.98 -5.08 10.00
N TYR A 45 -5.68 -5.18 9.74
CA TYR A 45 -5.04 -6.34 9.11
C TYR A 45 -4.58 -7.41 10.11
N THR A 46 -4.81 -7.23 11.41
CA THR A 46 -4.42 -8.20 12.45
C THR A 46 -4.78 -9.65 12.10
N PRO A 47 -6.01 -9.98 11.63
CA PRO A 47 -6.33 -11.37 11.29
C PRO A 47 -5.49 -11.95 10.14
N LEU A 48 -5.10 -11.10 9.16
CA LEU A 48 -4.21 -11.49 8.07
C LEU A 48 -2.79 -11.74 8.60
N PHE A 49 -2.29 -10.85 9.48
CA PHE A 49 -0.95 -10.95 10.03
C PHE A 49 -0.78 -12.14 10.96
N GLU A 50 -1.79 -12.44 11.78
CA GLU A 50 -1.78 -13.63 12.65
C GLU A 50 -1.75 -14.93 11.82
N LYS A 51 -2.51 -15.00 10.73
CA LYS A 51 -2.47 -16.14 9.81
C LYS A 51 -1.13 -16.27 9.10
N ALA A 52 -0.55 -15.17 8.66
CA ALA A 52 0.76 -15.16 8.02
C ALA A 52 1.86 -15.57 9.01
N ALA A 53 1.84 -15.04 10.25
CA ALA A 53 2.76 -15.44 11.30
C ALA A 53 2.65 -16.94 11.64
N ALA A 54 1.42 -17.48 11.69
CA ALA A 54 1.18 -18.91 11.87
C ALA A 54 1.73 -19.77 10.71
N ARG A 55 1.92 -19.20 9.53
CA ARG A 55 2.55 -19.83 8.36
C ARG A 55 4.07 -19.60 8.30
N GLY A 56 4.68 -19.08 9.37
CA GLY A 56 6.11 -18.82 9.46
C GLY A 56 6.58 -17.56 8.72
N ILE A 57 5.69 -16.60 8.48
CA ILE A 57 6.03 -15.31 7.85
C ILE A 57 6.16 -14.25 8.94
N HIS A 58 7.34 -13.63 9.05
CA HIS A 58 7.57 -12.49 9.94
C HIS A 58 7.07 -11.21 9.29
N ILE A 59 6.21 -10.45 9.97
CA ILE A 59 5.57 -9.26 9.38
C ILE A 59 5.74 -8.04 10.27
N PHE A 60 6.10 -6.93 9.64
CA PHE A 60 6.05 -5.58 10.19
C PHE A 60 4.96 -4.77 9.48
N GLY A 61 3.99 -4.25 10.21
CA GLY A 61 2.93 -3.40 9.68
C GLY A 61 3.15 -1.94 10.09
N LEU A 62 3.33 -1.02 9.13
CA LEU A 62 3.49 0.41 9.42
C LEU A 62 2.13 1.09 9.53
N GLU A 63 1.85 1.73 10.68
CA GLU A 63 0.67 2.59 10.83
C GLU A 63 0.87 3.91 10.07
N MET A 64 -0.08 4.24 9.19
CA MET A 64 -0.03 5.47 8.42
C MET A 64 -0.50 6.68 9.23
N ARG A 65 0.01 7.87 8.92
CA ARG A 65 -0.40 9.15 9.52
C ARG A 65 -1.92 9.32 9.51
N GLY A 66 -2.43 10.04 10.49
CA GLY A 66 -3.85 10.35 10.62
C GLY A 66 -4.70 9.23 11.21
N ARG A 67 -4.08 8.14 11.65
CA ARG A 67 -4.78 7.05 12.33
C ARG A 67 -4.75 7.23 13.86
N PRO A 68 -5.62 6.56 14.61
CA PRO A 68 -5.77 6.81 16.06
C PRO A 68 -4.49 6.70 16.88
N ARG A 69 -3.54 5.86 16.45
CA ARG A 69 -2.25 5.65 17.14
C ARG A 69 -1.14 6.61 16.69
N THR A 70 -1.49 7.65 15.93
CA THR A 70 -0.53 8.65 15.44
C THR A 70 -0.76 10.00 16.08
N SER A 71 0.26 10.87 16.10
CA SER A 71 0.15 12.23 16.62
C SER A 71 -0.53 13.22 15.68
N THR A 72 -0.98 12.79 14.48
CA THR A 72 -1.49 13.63 13.39
C THR A 72 -2.99 13.43 13.12
N THR A 73 -3.80 13.21 14.16
CA THR A 73 -5.25 12.96 14.01
C THR A 73 -6.05 14.20 13.62
N ASP A 74 -5.55 15.41 13.92
CA ASP A 74 -6.20 16.67 13.51
C ASP A 74 -5.70 17.11 12.12
N MET A 75 -6.43 16.74 11.07
CA MET A 75 -6.09 17.04 9.67
C MET A 75 -6.13 18.53 9.31
N ARG A 76 -6.62 19.42 10.20
CA ARG A 76 -6.54 20.88 9.98
C ARG A 76 -5.21 21.46 10.40
N LYS A 77 -4.54 20.82 11.37
CA LYS A 77 -3.25 21.24 11.90
C LYS A 77 -2.08 20.56 11.23
N HIS A 78 -2.32 19.39 10.63
CA HIS A 78 -1.29 18.54 10.03
C HIS A 78 -1.61 18.30 8.57
N ASP A 79 -0.61 18.45 7.70
CA ASP A 79 -0.74 18.22 6.26
C ASP A 79 0.44 17.36 5.77
N TRP A 80 0.14 16.41 4.94
CA TRP A 80 1.13 15.52 4.29
C TRP A 80 0.58 14.99 2.98
N GLY A 81 1.50 14.56 2.09
CA GLY A 81 1.21 13.91 0.82
C GLY A 81 1.89 12.55 0.72
N TYR A 82 1.86 11.96 -0.46
CA TYR A 82 2.51 10.66 -0.72
C TYR A 82 4.02 10.74 -0.49
N ALA A 83 4.67 11.79 -0.96
CA ALA A 83 6.11 11.99 -0.75
C ALA A 83 6.48 11.98 0.74
N THR A 84 5.67 12.59 1.62
CA THR A 84 5.94 12.57 3.07
C THR A 84 5.94 11.15 3.63
N LEU A 85 4.97 10.31 3.23
CA LEU A 85 4.91 8.91 3.66
C LEU A 85 6.14 8.13 3.19
N ILE A 86 6.57 8.37 1.96
CA ILE A 86 7.70 7.69 1.33
C ILE A 86 9.04 8.16 1.94
N GLU A 87 9.25 9.47 2.04
CA GLU A 87 10.56 10.05 2.36
C GLU A 87 10.81 10.21 3.86
N GLN A 88 9.75 10.17 4.68
CA GLN A 88 9.86 10.38 6.12
C GLN A 88 9.42 9.17 6.95
N ASP A 89 8.19 8.65 6.72
CA ASP A 89 7.62 7.62 7.59
C ASP A 89 8.27 6.25 7.35
N ILE A 90 8.41 5.84 6.08
CA ILE A 90 9.05 4.57 5.74
C ILE A 90 10.50 4.53 6.25
N PRO A 91 11.38 5.52 5.99
CA PRO A 91 12.74 5.52 6.55
C PRO A 91 12.78 5.59 8.08
N ALA A 92 11.80 6.24 8.73
CA ALA A 92 11.74 6.24 10.19
C ALA A 92 11.45 4.86 10.76
N ALA A 93 10.57 4.06 10.10
CA ALA A 93 10.30 2.68 10.48
C ALA A 93 11.58 1.84 10.48
N PHE A 94 12.40 1.94 9.43
CA PHE A 94 13.67 1.21 9.36
C PHE A 94 14.69 1.66 10.41
N ARG A 95 14.76 2.94 10.71
CA ARG A 95 15.75 3.45 11.68
C ARG A 95 15.41 3.18 13.13
N GLN A 96 14.14 2.93 13.47
CA GLN A 96 13.65 2.96 14.85
C GLN A 96 12.86 1.70 15.26
N SER A 97 12.87 0.67 14.43
CA SER A 97 12.28 -0.64 14.76
C SER A 97 13.20 -1.77 14.28
N PRO A 98 13.01 -3.01 14.72
CA PRO A 98 13.78 -4.17 14.27
C PRO A 98 13.69 -4.43 12.76
N LEU A 99 12.75 -3.80 12.06
CA LEU A 99 12.68 -3.83 10.60
C LEU A 99 14.00 -3.40 9.93
N GLY A 100 14.80 -2.53 10.56
CA GLY A 100 16.10 -2.11 10.05
C GLY A 100 17.20 -3.18 10.11
N GLU A 101 16.99 -4.26 10.85
CA GLU A 101 17.90 -5.39 11.01
C GLU A 101 17.58 -6.55 10.04
N VAL A 102 16.48 -6.41 9.27
CA VAL A 102 16.04 -7.42 8.31
C VAL A 102 16.98 -7.44 7.09
N GLU A 103 17.56 -8.61 6.81
CA GLU A 103 18.48 -8.80 5.69
C GLU A 103 17.72 -9.03 4.36
N HIS A 104 16.61 -9.79 4.42
CA HIS A 104 15.82 -10.19 3.26
C HIS A 104 14.40 -9.60 3.35
N LEU A 105 14.20 -8.48 2.68
CA LEU A 105 12.96 -7.74 2.73
C LEU A 105 12.03 -8.10 1.57
N THR A 106 10.79 -8.48 1.90
CA THR A 106 9.65 -8.47 0.99
C THR A 106 8.75 -7.28 1.35
N VAL A 107 8.30 -6.50 0.39
CA VAL A 107 7.31 -5.45 0.65
C VAL A 107 5.95 -5.87 0.10
N VAL A 108 4.93 -5.83 0.95
CA VAL A 108 3.53 -6.09 0.57
C VAL A 108 2.73 -4.81 0.78
N GLY A 109 2.01 -4.37 -0.24
CA GLY A 109 1.20 -3.17 -0.16
C GLY A 109 -0.25 -3.39 -0.61
N HIS A 110 -1.19 -2.85 0.16
CA HIS A 110 -2.60 -2.85 -0.20
C HIS A 110 -3.02 -1.48 -0.74
N SER A 111 -3.61 -1.43 -1.94
CA SER A 111 -4.15 -0.22 -2.55
C SER A 111 -3.09 0.91 -2.60
N LEU A 112 -3.28 2.02 -1.86
CA LEU A 112 -2.26 3.06 -1.71
C LEU A 112 -0.91 2.49 -1.25
N GLY A 113 -0.92 1.54 -0.30
CA GLY A 113 0.30 0.93 0.20
C GLY A 113 1.14 0.26 -0.88
N GLY A 114 0.50 -0.34 -1.89
CA GLY A 114 1.22 -0.92 -3.03
C GLY A 114 1.83 0.15 -3.95
N LEU A 115 1.14 1.28 -4.14
CA LEU A 115 1.72 2.42 -4.86
C LEU A 115 2.93 2.98 -4.11
N LEU A 116 2.84 3.13 -2.78
CA LEU A 116 3.96 3.59 -1.94
C LEU A 116 5.13 2.60 -1.99
N ALA A 117 4.86 1.28 -1.95
CA ALA A 117 5.89 0.25 -2.08
C ALA A 117 6.66 0.38 -3.39
N LEU A 118 5.94 0.47 -4.52
CA LEU A 118 6.54 0.60 -5.85
C LEU A 118 7.32 1.91 -5.99
N THR A 119 6.73 3.05 -5.63
CA THR A 119 7.38 4.36 -5.77
C THR A 119 8.57 4.53 -4.84
N ALA A 120 8.51 4.03 -3.60
CA ALA A 120 9.63 4.06 -2.67
C ALA A 120 10.79 3.16 -3.11
N THR A 121 10.48 1.99 -3.71
CA THR A 121 11.51 1.09 -4.26
C THR A 121 12.16 1.72 -5.48
N GLY A 122 11.39 2.22 -6.44
CA GLY A 122 11.94 2.87 -7.62
C GLY A 122 12.80 4.10 -7.30
N ALA A 123 12.46 4.84 -6.24
CA ALA A 123 13.25 5.96 -5.74
C ALA A 123 14.48 5.52 -4.90
N GLY A 124 14.72 4.22 -4.70
CA GLY A 124 15.84 3.69 -3.92
C GLY A 124 15.73 3.89 -2.42
N ILE A 125 14.56 4.31 -1.92
CA ILE A 125 14.28 4.49 -0.48
C ILE A 125 14.02 3.14 0.18
N LEU A 126 13.27 2.25 -0.49
CA LEU A 126 13.16 0.84 -0.13
C LEU A 126 14.04 0.00 -1.03
N ARG A 127 14.60 -1.07 -0.47
CA ARG A 127 15.43 -2.03 -1.20
C ARG A 127 14.96 -3.46 -0.92
N PRO A 128 13.74 -3.82 -1.31
CA PRO A 128 13.25 -5.16 -1.15
C PRO A 128 13.86 -6.09 -2.21
N GLU A 129 13.88 -7.39 -1.93
CA GLU A 129 14.21 -8.40 -2.93
C GLU A 129 13.01 -8.77 -3.81
N ARG A 130 11.78 -8.48 -3.35
CA ARG A 130 10.53 -8.68 -4.11
C ARG A 130 9.41 -7.78 -3.57
N ILE A 131 8.45 -7.46 -4.44
CA ILE A 131 7.29 -6.63 -4.10
C ILE A 131 6.01 -7.41 -4.44
N MET A 132 5.03 -7.32 -3.55
CA MET A 132 3.68 -7.83 -3.81
C MET A 132 2.66 -6.73 -3.56
N THR A 133 1.72 -6.54 -4.48
CA THR A 133 0.65 -5.55 -4.33
C THR A 133 -0.70 -6.22 -4.42
N ALA A 134 -1.64 -5.79 -3.58
CA ALA A 134 -3.01 -6.27 -3.59
C ALA A 134 -3.96 -5.08 -3.81
N ALA A 135 -4.84 -5.18 -4.81
CA ALA A 135 -5.80 -4.13 -5.17
C ALA A 135 -5.14 -2.75 -5.36
N SER A 136 -3.92 -2.70 -5.89
CA SER A 136 -3.17 -1.47 -6.17
C SER A 136 -3.19 -1.20 -7.66
N GLY A 137 -3.57 -0.01 -8.07
CA GLY A 137 -3.69 0.33 -9.48
C GLY A 137 -3.64 1.83 -9.73
N ALA A 138 -3.44 2.22 -10.98
CA ALA A 138 -3.48 3.62 -11.38
C ALA A 138 -4.88 4.20 -11.19
N GLY A 139 -4.97 5.34 -10.53
CA GLY A 139 -6.23 6.02 -10.23
C GLY A 139 -6.85 6.80 -11.39
N HIS A 140 -6.23 6.79 -12.57
CA HIS A 140 -6.66 7.55 -13.74
C HIS A 140 -8.09 7.14 -14.21
N HIS A 141 -8.89 8.12 -14.63
CA HIS A 141 -10.27 7.88 -15.02
C HIS A 141 -10.45 6.87 -16.17
N SER A 142 -9.46 6.71 -17.05
CA SER A 142 -9.52 5.75 -18.17
C SER A 142 -9.46 4.28 -17.72
N THR A 143 -9.06 4.02 -16.48
CA THR A 143 -9.02 2.66 -15.91
C THR A 143 -10.40 2.14 -15.51
N ARG A 144 -11.42 3.01 -15.49
CA ARG A 144 -12.80 2.65 -15.19
C ARG A 144 -13.52 2.10 -16.42
N ASP A 145 -14.33 1.08 -16.21
CA ASP A 145 -15.13 0.49 -17.26
C ASP A 145 -16.43 1.28 -17.46
N GLY A 146 -16.71 1.55 -18.75
CA GLY A 146 -17.91 2.29 -19.16
C GLY A 146 -17.81 3.81 -19.06
N PHE A 147 -18.60 4.48 -19.88
CA PHE A 147 -18.63 5.95 -19.99
C PHE A 147 -19.08 6.63 -18.69
N VAL A 148 -20.07 6.06 -18.02
CA VAL A 148 -20.66 6.63 -16.80
C VAL A 148 -19.62 6.63 -15.67
N ALA A 149 -18.93 5.49 -15.43
CA ALA A 149 -17.93 5.39 -14.38
C ALA A 149 -16.72 6.31 -14.63
N ARG A 150 -16.29 6.45 -15.89
CA ARG A 150 -15.23 7.40 -16.29
C ARG A 150 -15.62 8.85 -16.02
N THR A 151 -16.84 9.22 -16.39
CA THR A 151 -17.37 10.59 -16.17
C THR A 151 -17.53 10.86 -14.68
N GLN A 152 -18.07 9.92 -13.94
CA GLN A 152 -18.22 10.03 -12.49
C GLN A 152 -16.84 10.24 -11.82
N ARG A 153 -15.81 9.47 -12.20
CA ARG A 153 -14.45 9.64 -11.66
C ARG A 153 -13.88 11.02 -11.98
N ARG A 154 -14.12 11.53 -13.20
CA ARG A 154 -13.69 12.88 -13.60
C ARG A 154 -14.33 14.00 -12.77
N LEU A 155 -15.55 13.81 -12.30
CA LEU A 155 -16.29 14.81 -11.51
C LEU A 155 -16.01 14.69 -10.01
N VAL A 156 -15.89 13.48 -9.49
CA VAL A 156 -15.68 13.21 -8.05
C VAL A 156 -14.33 13.76 -7.56
N THR A 157 -13.26 13.61 -8.33
CA THR A 157 -11.93 14.03 -7.88
C THR A 157 -11.75 15.54 -7.71
N PRO A 158 -12.18 16.42 -8.65
CA PRO A 158 -12.15 17.87 -8.42
C PRO A 158 -13.10 18.32 -7.31
N TRP A 159 -14.27 17.68 -7.17
CA TRP A 159 -15.22 17.94 -6.09
C TRP A 159 -14.61 17.60 -4.72
N ALA A 160 -14.00 16.44 -4.57
CA ALA A 160 -13.30 16.05 -3.35
C ALA A 160 -12.18 17.06 -2.99
N ARG A 161 -11.42 17.51 -3.99
CA ARG A 161 -10.41 18.55 -3.81
C ARG A 161 -11.03 19.88 -3.33
N THR A 162 -12.15 20.32 -3.92
CA THR A 162 -12.83 21.56 -3.54
C THR A 162 -13.33 21.51 -2.11
N ILE A 163 -14.00 20.41 -1.69
CA ILE A 163 -14.42 20.20 -0.31
C ILE A 163 -13.22 20.28 0.63
N THR A 164 -12.13 19.61 0.27
CA THR A 164 -10.90 19.61 1.07
C THR A 164 -10.33 21.01 1.27
N GLN A 165 -10.39 21.87 0.25
CA GLN A 165 -9.93 23.26 0.36
C GLN A 165 -10.83 24.10 1.30
N VAL A 166 -12.15 23.92 1.19
CA VAL A 166 -13.12 24.67 1.99
C VAL A 166 -13.11 24.24 3.45
N TRP A 167 -13.10 22.93 3.71
CA TRP A 167 -13.19 22.39 5.08
C TRP A 167 -11.85 22.24 5.78
N GLY A 168 -10.75 22.38 5.05
CA GLY A 168 -9.41 22.22 5.57
C GLY A 168 -8.90 20.77 5.58
N TYR A 169 -9.76 19.79 5.29
CA TYR A 169 -9.45 18.36 5.13
C TYR A 169 -10.58 17.67 4.35
N PHE A 170 -10.32 16.49 3.81
CA PHE A 170 -11.34 15.65 3.17
C PHE A 170 -12.07 14.82 4.23
N PRO A 171 -13.42 14.98 4.38
CA PRO A 171 -14.20 14.26 5.38
C PRO A 171 -14.64 12.87 4.87
N GLY A 172 -13.70 12.03 4.48
CA GLY A 172 -13.98 10.72 3.89
C GLY A 172 -14.69 9.77 4.84
N ASP A 173 -14.52 9.94 6.15
CA ASP A 173 -15.28 9.25 7.20
C ASP A 173 -16.80 9.44 7.05
N LYS A 174 -17.23 10.62 6.61
CA LYS A 174 -18.66 10.95 6.35
C LYS A 174 -19.11 10.57 4.94
N LEU A 175 -18.19 10.45 4.02
CA LEU A 175 -18.45 10.18 2.60
C LEU A 175 -18.24 8.70 2.22
N GLY A 176 -17.83 7.85 3.17
CA GLY A 176 -17.66 6.42 2.97
C GLY A 176 -16.43 6.04 2.12
N PHE A 177 -15.43 6.93 2.01
CA PHE A 177 -14.21 6.66 1.24
C PHE A 177 -12.97 7.28 1.89
N GLY A 178 -11.95 6.44 2.11
CA GLY A 178 -10.58 6.88 2.44
C GLY A 178 -10.41 7.53 3.82
N ASP A 179 -11.45 7.54 4.66
CA ASP A 179 -11.46 8.22 5.96
C ASP A 179 -11.05 9.71 5.85
N ARG A 180 -10.69 10.38 6.94
CA ARG A 180 -10.21 11.77 6.90
C ARG A 180 -8.84 11.85 6.25
N GLN A 181 -8.67 12.78 5.29
CA GLN A 181 -7.41 12.97 4.60
C GLN A 181 -7.01 14.45 4.53
N PRO A 182 -5.71 14.77 4.63
CA PRO A 182 -5.21 16.13 4.56
C PRO A 182 -5.22 16.66 3.12
N LYS A 183 -4.98 17.97 2.98
CA LYS A 183 -5.07 18.68 1.70
C LYS A 183 -4.08 18.17 0.66
N THR A 184 -2.84 17.96 1.05
CA THR A 184 -1.79 17.55 0.11
C THR A 184 -2.01 16.12 -0.37
N MET A 185 -2.46 15.19 0.49
CA MET A 185 -2.86 13.83 0.09
C MET A 185 -3.94 13.87 -1.00
N MET A 186 -5.00 14.68 -0.81
CA MET A 186 -6.08 14.80 -1.79
C MET A 186 -5.66 15.54 -3.06
N ARG A 187 -4.67 16.43 -2.98
CA ARG A 187 -4.06 17.08 -4.15
C ARG A 187 -3.29 16.08 -5.01
N ASP A 188 -2.49 15.23 -4.39
CA ASP A 188 -1.70 14.20 -5.07
C ASP A 188 -2.64 13.16 -5.72
N TRP A 189 -3.62 12.66 -4.97
CA TRP A 189 -4.64 11.76 -5.50
C TRP A 189 -5.42 12.36 -6.68
N HIS A 190 -5.85 13.62 -6.58
CA HIS A 190 -6.54 14.32 -7.68
C HIS A 190 -5.65 14.47 -8.92
N ARG A 191 -4.36 14.82 -8.72
CA ARG A 191 -3.41 14.96 -9.82
C ARG A 191 -3.21 13.64 -10.56
N GLU A 192 -2.98 12.56 -9.83
CA GLU A 192 -2.88 11.20 -10.38
C GLU A 192 -4.15 10.80 -11.13
N ALA A 193 -5.32 10.95 -10.50
CA ALA A 193 -6.61 10.61 -11.12
C ALA A 193 -6.89 11.38 -12.42
N ARG A 194 -6.39 12.61 -12.54
CA ARG A 194 -6.57 13.47 -13.72
C ARG A 194 -5.54 13.23 -14.81
N THR A 195 -4.28 13.08 -14.44
CA THR A 195 -3.16 13.03 -15.40
C THR A 195 -2.69 11.61 -15.68
N GLY A 196 -3.00 10.68 -14.79
CA GLY A 196 -2.45 9.35 -14.78
C GLY A 196 -0.97 9.29 -14.44
N ARG A 197 -0.34 10.35 -13.94
CA ARG A 197 1.09 10.42 -13.62
C ARG A 197 1.31 10.53 -12.11
N PHE A 198 2.38 9.91 -11.63
CA PHE A 198 2.78 9.91 -10.22
C PHE A 198 3.71 11.10 -9.92
N ILE A 199 3.12 12.29 -9.93
CA ILE A 199 3.79 13.56 -9.61
C ILE A 199 3.28 14.02 -8.26
N PHE A 200 4.08 13.84 -7.21
CA PHE A 200 3.68 14.18 -5.85
C PHE A 200 4.11 15.60 -5.47
N ALA A 201 3.46 16.12 -4.47
CA ALA A 201 3.72 17.45 -3.96
C ALA A 201 4.86 17.44 -2.94
N ASN A 202 5.53 18.60 -2.81
CA ASN A 202 6.55 18.85 -1.79
C ASN A 202 7.78 17.92 -1.88
N THR A 203 8.18 17.58 -3.11
CA THR A 203 9.36 16.78 -3.40
C THR A 203 9.90 17.15 -4.78
N ASP A 204 11.20 16.99 -4.97
CA ASP A 204 11.89 17.11 -6.25
C ASP A 204 12.04 15.74 -6.95
N THR A 205 11.65 14.64 -6.30
CA THR A 205 11.76 13.30 -6.84
C THR A 205 10.72 13.07 -7.95
N ASP A 206 11.16 12.66 -9.13
CA ASP A 206 10.28 12.21 -10.21
C ASP A 206 9.87 10.73 -9.98
N TYR A 207 8.75 10.53 -9.30
CA TYR A 207 8.24 9.21 -9.00
C TYR A 207 7.69 8.47 -10.23
N GLU A 208 7.32 9.18 -11.29
CA GLU A 208 6.95 8.56 -12.56
C GLU A 208 8.16 7.90 -13.24
N GLU A 209 9.30 8.56 -13.21
CA GLU A 209 10.57 8.02 -13.70
C GLU A 209 11.12 6.96 -12.75
N ALA A 210 11.01 7.17 -11.45
CA ALA A 210 11.48 6.24 -10.42
C ALA A 210 10.90 4.81 -10.60
N LEU A 211 9.63 4.68 -10.98
CA LEU A 211 9.01 3.36 -11.23
C LEU A 211 9.77 2.54 -12.27
N ARG A 212 10.45 3.18 -13.23
CA ARG A 212 11.21 2.50 -14.29
C ARG A 212 12.51 1.87 -13.80
N HIS A 213 12.95 2.22 -12.59
CA HIS A 213 14.17 1.70 -11.99
C HIS A 213 13.93 0.46 -11.11
N ILE A 214 12.69 -0.03 -11.04
CA ILE A 214 12.38 -1.26 -10.29
C ILE A 214 12.86 -2.45 -11.11
N ASP A 215 13.84 -3.18 -10.57
CA ASP A 215 14.50 -4.34 -11.17
C ASP A 215 14.24 -5.66 -10.42
N VAL A 216 13.48 -5.60 -9.32
CA VAL A 216 13.11 -6.76 -8.52
C VAL A 216 11.78 -7.38 -8.99
N PRO A 217 11.54 -8.68 -8.74
CA PRO A 217 10.27 -9.33 -9.06
C PRO A 217 9.07 -8.62 -8.41
N VAL A 218 7.99 -8.43 -9.19
CA VAL A 218 6.75 -7.79 -8.72
C VAL A 218 5.55 -8.67 -9.01
N LEU A 219 4.77 -8.99 -7.97
CA LEU A 219 3.44 -9.60 -8.06
C LEU A 219 2.36 -8.53 -7.88
N GLN A 220 1.39 -8.51 -8.77
CA GLN A 220 0.20 -7.68 -8.65
C GLN A 220 -1.06 -8.53 -8.56
N LEU A 221 -1.86 -8.34 -7.51
CA LEU A 221 -3.14 -9.02 -7.34
C LEU A 221 -4.30 -8.07 -7.61
N SER A 222 -5.26 -8.52 -8.42
CA SER A 222 -6.56 -7.89 -8.57
C SER A 222 -7.68 -8.85 -8.19
N PHE A 223 -8.85 -8.33 -7.89
CA PHE A 223 -9.93 -9.08 -7.30
C PHE A 223 -11.24 -8.93 -8.09
N ALA A 224 -11.91 -10.04 -8.38
CA ALA A 224 -13.23 -10.02 -9.01
C ALA A 224 -14.27 -9.42 -8.06
N GLY A 225 -14.92 -8.34 -8.49
CA GLY A 225 -15.88 -7.59 -7.69
C GLY A 225 -15.32 -6.35 -7.00
N ASP A 226 -14.01 -6.12 -7.05
CA ASP A 226 -13.43 -4.84 -6.60
C ASP A 226 -13.96 -3.68 -7.43
N THR A 227 -14.73 -2.80 -6.79
CA THR A 227 -15.34 -1.63 -7.44
C THR A 227 -14.43 -0.40 -7.46
N LEU A 228 -13.31 -0.42 -6.73
CA LEU A 228 -12.38 0.70 -6.64
C LEU A 228 -11.16 0.54 -7.56
N VAL A 229 -10.65 -0.67 -7.73
CA VAL A 229 -9.48 -0.94 -8.58
C VAL A 229 -9.80 -2.09 -9.53
N SER A 230 -9.92 -1.78 -10.81
CA SER A 230 -10.14 -2.78 -11.85
C SER A 230 -8.83 -3.48 -12.25
N PRO A 231 -8.88 -4.69 -12.85
CA PRO A 231 -7.70 -5.34 -13.42
C PRO A 231 -6.92 -4.41 -14.36
N ARG A 232 -7.63 -3.62 -15.17
CA ARG A 232 -7.03 -2.64 -16.07
C ARG A 232 -6.26 -1.54 -15.32
N ALA A 233 -6.70 -1.17 -14.12
CA ALA A 233 -5.97 -0.19 -13.29
C ALA A 233 -4.66 -0.79 -12.77
N VAL A 234 -4.68 -2.07 -12.42
CA VAL A 234 -3.49 -2.84 -12.01
C VAL A 234 -2.50 -2.94 -13.17
N ASP A 235 -2.96 -3.35 -14.36
CA ASP A 235 -2.13 -3.43 -15.57
C ASP A 235 -1.53 -2.07 -15.94
N MET A 236 -2.30 -0.98 -15.83
CA MET A 236 -1.81 0.37 -16.10
C MET A 236 -0.71 0.81 -15.13
N LEU A 237 -0.79 0.43 -13.86
CA LEU A 237 0.29 0.66 -12.90
C LEU A 237 1.49 -0.22 -13.24
N GLY A 238 1.28 -1.51 -13.48
CA GLY A 238 2.34 -2.47 -13.82
C GLY A 238 3.11 -2.10 -15.07
N SER A 239 2.45 -1.55 -16.10
CA SER A 239 3.11 -1.12 -17.34
C SER A 239 4.15 -0.01 -17.18
N ARG A 240 4.27 0.58 -16.00
CA ARG A 240 5.26 1.64 -15.68
C ARG A 240 6.43 1.12 -14.86
N VAL A 241 6.27 -0.07 -14.29
CA VAL A 241 7.34 -0.73 -13.55
C VAL A 241 8.43 -1.15 -14.51
N GLY A 242 9.68 -0.96 -14.12
CA GLY A 242 10.91 -1.10 -14.88
C GLY A 242 11.12 -2.42 -15.60
N PRO A 243 12.36 -2.87 -15.86
CA PRO A 243 12.59 -3.91 -16.85
C PRO A 243 11.95 -5.27 -16.53
N ALA A 244 11.67 -5.54 -15.25
CA ALA A 244 10.89 -6.71 -14.83
C ALA A 244 9.40 -6.45 -15.06
N THR A 245 8.80 -7.10 -16.04
CA THR A 245 7.34 -7.06 -16.22
C THR A 245 6.67 -7.69 -15.00
N PRO A 246 5.81 -6.95 -14.26
CA PRO A 246 5.09 -7.52 -13.13
C PRO A 246 4.21 -8.71 -13.53
N GLU A 247 4.18 -9.73 -12.70
CA GLU A 247 3.20 -10.80 -12.84
C GLU A 247 1.85 -10.33 -12.27
N HIS A 248 0.80 -10.38 -13.08
CA HIS A 248 -0.55 -10.02 -12.66
C HIS A 248 -1.41 -11.28 -12.48
N VAL A 249 -1.93 -11.48 -11.29
CA VAL A 249 -2.87 -12.56 -10.95
C VAL A 249 -4.22 -11.95 -10.60
N HIS A 250 -5.27 -12.36 -11.32
CA HIS A 250 -6.65 -11.97 -11.03
C HIS A 250 -7.35 -13.08 -10.23
N LEU A 251 -7.70 -12.78 -8.98
CA LEU A 251 -8.45 -13.70 -8.13
C LEU A 251 -9.94 -13.62 -8.44
N GLY A 252 -10.48 -14.71 -9.00
CA GLY A 252 -11.89 -14.89 -9.31
C GLY A 252 -12.76 -15.03 -8.05
N THR A 253 -14.08 -15.04 -8.22
CA THR A 253 -15.04 -15.26 -7.12
C THR A 253 -14.96 -16.65 -6.55
N ASP A 254 -14.53 -17.65 -7.32
CA ASP A 254 -14.29 -19.02 -6.89
C ASP A 254 -13.28 -19.08 -5.73
N ALA A 255 -12.23 -18.28 -5.78
CA ALA A 255 -11.26 -18.14 -4.68
C ALA A 255 -11.86 -17.49 -3.42
N ASN A 256 -13.09 -16.97 -3.47
CA ASN A 256 -13.81 -16.37 -2.35
C ASN A 256 -15.18 -17.05 -2.12
N ALA A 257 -15.23 -18.37 -2.25
CA ALA A 257 -16.45 -19.16 -2.08
C ALA A 257 -17.66 -18.65 -2.92
N GLY A 258 -17.41 -18.26 -4.16
CA GLY A 258 -18.40 -17.73 -5.10
C GLY A 258 -18.86 -16.30 -4.84
N ARG A 259 -18.27 -15.57 -3.87
CA ARG A 259 -18.64 -14.20 -3.52
C ARG A 259 -17.69 -13.19 -4.17
N PRO A 260 -18.18 -11.98 -4.53
CA PRO A 260 -17.32 -10.91 -4.96
C PRO A 260 -16.36 -10.49 -3.82
N TRP A 261 -15.15 -10.12 -4.20
CA TRP A 261 -14.20 -9.53 -3.29
C TRP A 261 -14.52 -8.06 -3.06
N ASP A 262 -14.35 -7.62 -1.82
CA ASP A 262 -14.45 -6.19 -1.48
C ASP A 262 -13.05 -5.59 -1.41
N HIS A 263 -12.86 -4.39 -1.96
CA HIS A 263 -11.59 -3.70 -2.01
C HIS A 263 -10.88 -3.60 -0.65
N VAL A 264 -11.62 -3.30 0.41
CA VAL A 264 -11.08 -3.13 1.76
C VAL A 264 -11.14 -4.41 2.56
N ARG A 265 -12.16 -5.25 2.34
CA ARG A 265 -12.46 -6.39 3.21
C ARG A 265 -11.72 -7.68 2.83
N TRP A 266 -11.04 -7.74 1.70
CA TRP A 266 -10.32 -8.97 1.28
C TRP A 266 -9.41 -9.56 2.38
N PRO A 267 -8.71 -8.77 3.26
CA PRO A 267 -7.89 -9.34 4.32
C PRO A 267 -8.70 -10.08 5.40
N ARG A 268 -10.01 -9.85 5.44
CA ARG A 268 -10.95 -10.46 6.39
C ARG A 268 -11.99 -11.37 5.73
N GLN A 269 -12.01 -11.48 4.40
CA GLN A 269 -12.87 -12.41 3.66
C GLN A 269 -12.21 -13.79 3.58
N ASN A 270 -11.44 -14.04 2.53
CA ASN A 270 -10.67 -15.28 2.36
C ASN A 270 -9.17 -14.95 2.19
N SER A 271 -8.56 -14.44 3.26
CA SER A 271 -7.13 -14.10 3.27
C SER A 271 -6.22 -15.31 3.05
N ASP A 272 -6.69 -16.53 3.34
CA ASP A 272 -5.92 -17.74 3.09
C ASP A 272 -5.65 -17.94 1.60
N ALA A 273 -6.65 -17.77 0.73
CA ALA A 273 -6.47 -17.85 -0.71
C ALA A 273 -5.46 -16.81 -1.24
N VAL A 274 -5.46 -15.60 -0.67
CA VAL A 274 -4.51 -14.55 -1.03
C VAL A 274 -3.09 -14.91 -0.55
N LEU A 275 -2.97 -15.39 0.69
CA LEU A 275 -1.69 -15.85 1.25
C LEU A 275 -1.12 -17.04 0.45
N ASP A 276 -1.97 -17.97 0.01
CA ASP A 276 -1.54 -19.11 -0.80
C ASP A 276 -0.90 -18.64 -2.12
N VAL A 277 -1.57 -17.72 -2.84
CA VAL A 277 -1.03 -17.15 -4.09
C VAL A 277 0.28 -16.40 -3.84
N MET A 278 0.36 -15.59 -2.78
CA MET A 278 1.57 -14.85 -2.43
C MET A 278 2.73 -15.80 -2.06
N GLN A 279 2.46 -16.85 -1.28
CA GLN A 279 3.49 -17.83 -0.91
C GLN A 279 3.94 -18.68 -2.11
N ASP A 280 3.00 -19.11 -2.98
CA ASP A 280 3.33 -19.86 -4.19
C ASP A 280 4.20 -19.06 -5.15
N TRP A 281 3.90 -17.76 -5.29
CA TRP A 281 4.71 -16.86 -6.08
C TRP A 281 6.08 -16.61 -5.43
N ALA A 282 6.13 -16.42 -4.12
CA ALA A 282 7.38 -16.23 -3.36
C ALA A 282 8.33 -17.42 -3.53
N ARG A 283 7.81 -18.66 -3.53
CA ARG A 283 8.62 -19.87 -3.77
C ARG A 283 9.25 -19.92 -5.16
N LYS A 284 8.66 -19.28 -6.15
CA LYS A 284 9.22 -19.17 -7.51
C LYS A 284 10.26 -18.05 -7.64
N HIS A 285 10.25 -17.11 -6.69
CA HIS A 285 11.17 -15.99 -6.62
C HIS A 285 11.84 -15.97 -5.24
N PRO A 286 12.68 -16.99 -4.93
CA PRO A 286 13.26 -17.10 -3.59
C PRO A 286 14.21 -15.95 -3.29
N VAL A 287 14.22 -15.51 -2.03
CA VAL A 287 15.25 -14.62 -1.49
C VAL A 287 16.51 -15.44 -1.15
N ALA A 288 17.66 -14.78 -0.94
CA ALA A 288 18.96 -15.47 -0.84
C ALA A 288 19.01 -16.57 0.26
N THR A 289 18.31 -16.38 1.38
CA THR A 289 18.21 -17.38 2.47
C THR A 289 17.39 -18.62 2.13
N GLU A 290 16.49 -18.54 1.13
CA GLU A 290 15.63 -19.66 0.74
C GLU A 290 16.30 -20.61 -0.28
N GLN A 291 17.54 -20.29 -0.69
CA GLN A 291 18.33 -21.07 -1.68
C GLN A 291 19.31 -22.05 -1.02
N SER A 292 19.46 -22.05 0.29
CA SER A 292 20.32 -22.94 1.07
C SER A 292 19.49 -24.00 1.79
#